data_4552dfed48e0479f1d9befb39da9a70e
#
_entry.id   4552dfed48e0479f1d9befb39da9a70e
#
_cell.length_a   1.000
_cell.length_b   1.000
_cell.length_c   1.000
_cell.angle_alpha   90.00
_cell.angle_beta   90.00
_cell.angle_gamma   90.00
#
_symmetry.space_group_name_H-M   'P 1'
#
loop_
_entity.id
_entity.type
_entity.pdbx_description
1 polymer ?
#
loop_
_entity_poly.entity_id
_entity_poly.type
_entity_poly.pdbx_seq_one_letter_code
_entity_poly.pdbx_strand_id
1 'polypeptide(L)'
;MSDPEKIARICKALSVPTRVRILEILKVSTLCVNALARELGMTAAAVSQHLRILRDADLIRPEKRGYFVHYVLEWKTVERWRTIIHNLLSPPLDQMVQTHQEHPHREPED
;
A
#
# COMPACT_ATOMS: atom_id res chain seq x y z
N MET A 1 19.20 -0.01 -7.80
CA MET A 1 19.85 -0.16 -6.49
C MET A 1 18.83 -0.04 -5.40
N SER A 2 18.90 -0.92 -4.44
CA SER A 2 17.93 -0.91 -3.36
C SER A 2 18.32 0.07 -2.27
N ASP A 3 17.30 0.55 -1.54
CA ASP A 3 17.49 1.44 -0.41
C ASP A 3 16.81 0.76 0.78
N PRO A 4 17.59 0.05 1.62
CA PRO A 4 16.99 -0.72 2.70
C PRO A 4 16.14 0.12 3.66
N GLU A 5 16.56 1.36 3.93
CA GLU A 5 15.79 2.20 4.84
C GLU A 5 14.45 2.59 4.23
N LYS A 6 14.45 2.90 2.94
CA LYS A 6 13.21 3.23 2.26
C LYS A 6 12.27 2.04 2.20
N ILE A 7 12.82 0.87 1.90
CA ILE A 7 12.03 -0.36 1.87
C ILE A 7 11.42 -0.64 3.23
N ALA A 8 12.21 -0.47 4.29
CA ALA A 8 11.71 -0.69 5.64
C ALA A 8 10.59 0.28 5.99
N ARG A 9 10.69 1.54 5.57
CA ARG A 9 9.63 2.51 5.81
C ARG A 9 8.34 2.14 5.08
N ILE A 10 8.47 1.64 3.85
CA ILE A 10 7.32 1.15 3.09
C ILE A 10 6.63 0.03 3.85
N CYS A 11 7.41 -0.97 4.27
CA CYS A 11 6.86 -2.12 4.97
C CYS A 11 6.23 -1.71 6.28
N LYS A 12 6.82 -0.74 6.98
CA LYS A 12 6.26 -0.28 8.25
C LYS A 12 4.90 0.37 8.05
N ALA A 13 4.75 1.19 7.01
CA ALA A 13 3.46 1.80 6.73
C ALA A 13 2.39 0.76 6.43
N LEU A 14 2.77 -0.36 5.86
CA LEU A 14 1.85 -1.43 5.48
C LEU A 14 1.76 -2.54 6.52
N SER A 15 2.40 -2.41 7.67
CA SER A 15 2.53 -3.50 8.62
C SER A 15 1.32 -3.68 9.53
N VAL A 16 0.29 -2.87 9.38
CA VAL A 16 -0.91 -2.93 10.21
C VAL A 16 -2.11 -3.28 9.33
N PRO A 17 -2.86 -4.34 9.67
CA PRO A 17 -3.97 -4.77 8.82
C PRO A 17 -4.98 -3.67 8.52
N THR A 18 -5.28 -2.81 9.48
CA THR A 18 -6.22 -1.71 9.26
C THR A 18 -5.75 -0.80 8.15
N ARG A 19 -4.44 -0.51 8.10
CA ARG A 19 -3.91 0.37 7.05
C ARG A 19 -4.00 -0.29 5.67
N VAL A 20 -3.77 -1.59 5.62
CA VAL A 20 -3.95 -2.32 4.35
C VAL A 20 -5.40 -2.24 3.90
N ARG A 21 -6.34 -2.44 4.83
CA ARG A 21 -7.77 -2.35 4.50
C ARG A 21 -8.15 -0.96 4.00
N ILE A 22 -7.60 0.08 4.61
CA ILE A 22 -7.86 1.45 4.16
C ILE A 22 -7.41 1.62 2.71
N LEU A 23 -6.21 1.15 2.39
CA LEU A 23 -5.71 1.27 1.02
C LEU A 23 -6.57 0.50 0.03
N GLU A 24 -7.03 -0.68 0.41
CA GLU A 24 -7.91 -1.46 -0.45
C GLU A 24 -9.22 -0.74 -0.71
N ILE A 25 -9.78 -0.13 0.33
CA ILE A 25 -11.01 0.65 0.18
C ILE A 25 -10.78 1.85 -0.75
N LEU A 26 -9.68 2.54 -0.55
CA LEU A 26 -9.40 3.75 -1.32
C LEU A 26 -9.00 3.46 -2.77
N LYS A 27 -8.71 2.21 -3.10
CA LYS A 27 -8.49 1.83 -4.49
C LYS A 27 -9.76 1.95 -5.32
N VAL A 28 -10.90 1.77 -4.71
CA VAL A 28 -12.17 1.71 -5.43
C VAL A 28 -13.11 2.86 -5.09
N SER A 29 -12.79 3.66 -4.07
CA SER A 29 -13.65 4.77 -3.69
C SER A 29 -12.85 5.80 -2.93
N THR A 30 -13.37 7.02 -2.85
CA THR A 30 -12.80 8.05 -2.00
C THR A 30 -13.76 8.28 -0.85
N LEU A 31 -13.26 8.31 0.37
CA LEU A 31 -14.12 8.41 1.54
C LEU A 31 -13.55 9.41 2.53
N CYS A 32 -14.44 10.03 3.29
CA CYS A 32 -14.05 10.85 4.44
C CYS A 32 -13.79 9.95 5.65
N VAL A 33 -13.22 10.54 6.69
CA VAL A 33 -12.86 9.79 7.90
C VAL A 33 -14.06 9.05 8.49
N ASN A 34 -15.20 9.72 8.58
CA ASN A 34 -16.37 9.09 9.19
C ASN A 34 -16.88 7.91 8.38
N ALA A 35 -16.83 8.01 7.06
CA ALA A 35 -17.24 6.89 6.21
C ALA A 35 -16.27 5.73 6.34
N LEU A 36 -14.97 6.01 6.40
CA LEU A 36 -13.98 4.97 6.62
C LEU A 36 -14.17 4.30 7.98
N ALA A 37 -14.44 5.10 9.01
CA ALA A 37 -14.67 4.56 10.35
C ALA A 37 -15.84 3.58 10.36
N ARG A 38 -16.92 3.94 9.67
CA ARG A 38 -18.08 3.05 9.57
C ARG A 38 -17.73 1.76 8.83
N GLU A 39 -17.02 1.89 7.71
CA GLU A 39 -16.63 0.71 6.94
C GLU A 39 -15.74 -0.24 7.74
N LEU A 40 -14.86 0.34 8.56
CA LEU A 40 -13.89 -0.45 9.31
C LEU A 40 -14.40 -0.88 10.68
N GLY A 41 -15.55 -0.36 11.13
CA GLY A 41 -16.04 -0.65 12.46
C GLY A 41 -15.14 -0.09 13.54
N MET A 42 -14.57 1.11 13.32
CA MET A 42 -13.62 1.73 14.23
C MET A 42 -14.07 3.15 14.55
N THR A 43 -13.44 3.75 15.55
CA THR A 43 -13.70 5.16 15.84
C THR A 43 -13.00 6.04 14.83
N ALA A 44 -13.55 7.23 14.61
CA ALA A 44 -12.93 8.20 13.72
C ALA A 44 -11.54 8.58 14.20
N ALA A 45 -11.34 8.67 15.51
CA ALA A 45 -10.03 9.02 16.06
C ALA A 45 -8.98 7.98 15.71
N ALA A 46 -9.33 6.70 15.83
CA ALA A 46 -8.40 5.62 15.48
C ALA A 46 -8.07 5.62 14.00
N VAL A 47 -9.09 5.82 13.16
CA VAL A 47 -8.89 5.89 11.71
C VAL A 47 -7.98 7.06 11.36
N SER A 48 -8.19 8.22 12.01
CA SER A 48 -7.38 9.41 11.74
C SER A 48 -5.90 9.16 12.00
N GLN A 49 -5.56 8.37 13.02
CA GLN A 49 -4.16 8.05 13.29
C GLN A 49 -3.55 7.22 12.17
N HIS A 50 -4.29 6.24 11.68
CA HIS A 50 -3.81 5.43 10.55
C HIS A 50 -3.68 6.28 9.29
N LEU A 51 -4.64 7.18 9.06
CA LEU A 51 -4.57 8.06 7.89
C LEU A 51 -3.36 8.99 7.96
N ARG A 52 -3.01 9.47 9.16
CA ARG A 52 -1.83 10.31 9.31
C ARG A 52 -0.57 9.57 8.88
N ILE A 53 -0.43 8.31 9.30
CA ILE A 53 0.75 7.52 8.95
C ILE A 53 0.81 7.30 7.44
N LEU A 54 -0.32 6.97 6.83
CA LEU A 54 -0.38 6.77 5.38
C LEU A 54 -0.10 8.06 4.62
N ARG A 55 -0.60 9.18 5.13
CA ARG A 55 -0.35 10.47 4.52
C ARG A 55 1.10 10.89 4.65
N ASP A 56 1.71 10.67 5.82
CA ASP A 56 3.12 10.99 6.03
C ASP A 56 4.01 10.14 5.13
N ALA A 57 3.56 8.96 4.76
CA ALA A 57 4.27 8.10 3.81
C ALA A 57 3.94 8.45 2.36
N ASP A 58 3.16 9.48 2.13
CA ASP A 58 2.79 9.98 0.81
C ASP A 58 1.97 8.98 -0.01
N LEU A 59 1.27 8.06 0.67
CA LEU A 59 0.42 7.08 -0.01
C LEU A 59 -0.97 7.60 -0.28
N ILE A 60 -1.43 8.53 0.54
CA ILE A 60 -2.75 9.12 0.39
C ILE A 60 -2.63 10.62 0.58
N ARG A 61 -3.62 11.35 0.10
CA ARG A 61 -3.71 12.78 0.34
C ARG A 61 -5.15 13.17 0.58
N PRO A 62 -5.37 14.23 1.36
CA PRO A 62 -6.71 14.77 1.54
C PRO A 62 -7.11 15.57 0.30
N GLU A 63 -8.39 15.51 -0.02
CA GLU A 63 -8.96 16.26 -1.12
C GLU A 63 -10.27 16.85 -0.65
N LYS A 64 -10.35 18.17 -0.68
CA LYS A 64 -11.55 18.84 -0.20
C LYS A 64 -12.67 18.74 -1.22
N ARG A 65 -13.84 18.31 -0.75
CA ARG A 65 -15.02 18.17 -1.59
C ARG A 65 -16.19 18.77 -0.84
N GLY A 66 -16.49 20.05 -1.11
CA GLY A 66 -17.51 20.79 -0.39
C GLY A 66 -17.12 20.93 1.07
N TYR A 67 -17.99 20.46 1.96
CA TYR A 67 -17.73 20.51 3.39
C TYR A 67 -16.91 19.33 3.89
N PHE A 68 -16.62 18.35 3.04
CA PHE A 68 -15.98 17.13 3.46
C PHE A 68 -14.57 17.05 2.92
N VAL A 69 -13.71 16.36 3.67
CA VAL A 69 -12.38 16.02 3.20
C VAL A 69 -12.38 14.53 2.90
N HIS A 70 -12.18 14.19 1.64
CA HIS A 70 -12.06 12.80 1.21
C HIS A 70 -10.59 12.46 1.10
N TYR A 71 -10.26 11.20 1.28
CA TYR A 71 -8.91 10.71 1.10
C TYR A 71 -8.81 9.94 -0.20
N VAL A 72 -7.75 10.18 -0.93
CA VAL A 72 -7.52 9.53 -2.23
C VAL A 72 -6.11 8.97 -2.24
N LEU A 73 -5.92 7.92 -3.03
CA LEU A 73 -4.59 7.33 -3.18
C LEU A 73 -3.70 8.22 -4.03
N GLU A 74 -2.43 8.27 -3.65
CA GLU A 74 -1.41 8.89 -4.48
C GLU A 74 -0.82 7.82 -5.38
N TRP A 75 -1.37 7.69 -6.57
CA TRP A 75 -0.99 6.61 -7.47
C TRP A 75 0.48 6.67 -7.89
N LYS A 76 1.08 7.85 -7.93
CA LYS A 76 2.50 7.96 -8.23
C LYS A 76 3.35 7.25 -7.18
N THR A 77 3.01 7.43 -5.90
CA THR A 77 3.71 6.78 -4.82
C THR A 77 3.46 5.28 -4.83
N VAL A 78 2.20 4.88 -5.05
CA VAL A 78 1.85 3.47 -5.11
C VAL A 78 2.66 2.77 -6.21
N GLU A 79 2.75 3.40 -7.38
CA GLU A 79 3.49 2.84 -8.49
C GLU A 79 4.98 2.72 -8.18
N ARG A 80 5.53 3.74 -7.53
CA ARG A 80 6.93 3.74 -7.13
C ARG A 80 7.21 2.63 -6.12
N TRP A 81 6.33 2.48 -5.13
CA TRP A 81 6.48 1.44 -4.12
C TRP A 81 6.36 0.06 -4.74
N ARG A 82 5.43 -0.10 -5.68
CA ARG A 82 5.26 -1.38 -6.36
C ARG A 82 6.55 -1.78 -7.07
N THR A 83 7.18 -0.84 -7.76
CA THR A 83 8.42 -1.11 -8.45
C THR A 83 9.54 -1.47 -7.47
N ILE A 84 9.66 -0.74 -6.37
CA ILE A 84 10.71 -1.00 -5.38
C ILE A 84 10.55 -2.39 -4.78
N ILE A 85 9.34 -2.75 -4.38
CA ILE A 85 9.08 -4.07 -3.79
C ILE A 85 9.25 -5.17 -4.83
N HIS A 86 8.76 -4.93 -6.03
CA HIS A 86 8.93 -5.90 -7.12
C HIS A 86 10.41 -6.20 -7.36
N ASN A 87 11.23 -5.16 -7.43
CA ASN A 87 12.65 -5.35 -7.66
C ASN A 87 13.33 -6.07 -6.50
N LEU A 88 12.92 -5.74 -5.28
CA LEU A 88 13.47 -6.40 -4.10
C LEU A 88 13.21 -7.90 -4.13
N LEU A 89 12.02 -8.29 -4.54
CA LEU A 89 11.59 -9.68 -4.47
C LEU A 89 11.83 -10.45 -5.76
N SER A 90 12.40 -9.80 -6.76
CA SER A 90 12.72 -10.46 -8.02
C SER A 90 14.12 -11.06 -7.94
N PRO A 91 14.31 -12.26 -8.48
CA PRO A 91 15.66 -12.84 -8.52
C PRO A 91 16.55 -12.07 -9.48
N PRO A 92 17.87 -12.19 -9.35
CA PRO A 92 18.78 -11.63 -10.35
C PRO A 92 18.46 -12.18 -11.72
N LEU A 93 18.83 -11.44 -12.77
CA LEU A 93 18.45 -11.80 -14.14
C LEU A 93 18.83 -13.22 -14.51
N ASP A 94 20.03 -13.63 -14.18
CA ASP A 94 20.49 -14.98 -14.50
C ASP A 94 19.70 -16.04 -13.73
N GLN A 95 19.32 -15.72 -12.49
CA GLN A 95 18.50 -16.62 -11.69
C GLN A 95 17.08 -16.73 -12.25
N MET A 96 16.57 -15.65 -12.80
CA MET A 96 15.26 -15.68 -13.43
C MET A 96 15.23 -16.62 -14.61
N VAL A 97 16.27 -16.61 -15.41
CA VAL A 97 16.39 -17.52 -16.54
C VAL A 97 16.44 -18.96 -16.08
N GLN A 98 17.24 -19.23 -15.05
CA GLN A 98 17.34 -20.59 -14.50
C GLN A 98 16.02 -21.06 -13.93
N THR A 99 15.35 -20.20 -13.20
CA THR A 99 14.05 -20.55 -12.61
C THR A 99 13.06 -20.92 -13.69
N HIS A 100 13.04 -20.16 -14.78
CA HIS A 100 12.15 -20.44 -15.89
C HIS A 100 12.43 -21.81 -16.51
N GLN A 101 13.69 -22.16 -16.64
CA GLN A 101 14.06 -23.43 -17.25
C GLN A 101 13.81 -24.59 -16.33
N GLU A 102 14.05 -24.42 -15.04
CA GLU A 102 14.00 -25.52 -14.09
C GLU A 102 12.58 -25.85 -13.63
N HIS A 103 11.71 -24.85 -13.60
CA HIS A 103 10.38 -25.02 -13.02
C HIS A 103 9.29 -24.41 -13.87
N PRO A 104 9.20 -24.80 -15.14
CA PRO A 104 8.22 -24.16 -16.02
C PRO A 104 6.78 -24.47 -15.61
N HIS A 105 6.55 -25.54 -14.88
CA HIS A 105 5.22 -25.97 -14.51
C HIS A 105 5.00 -26.03 -13.02
N ARG A 106 5.80 -25.31 -12.29
CA ARG A 106 5.67 -25.37 -10.85
C ARG A 106 4.38 -24.73 -10.41
N GLU A 107 3.64 -25.48 -9.63
CA GLU A 107 2.38 -24.97 -9.11
C GLU A 107 2.60 -24.26 -7.80
N PRO A 108 1.82 -23.20 -7.54
CA PRO A 108 1.93 -22.51 -6.25
C PRO A 108 1.47 -23.43 -5.14
N GLU A 109 2.10 -23.30 -4.01
CA GLU A 109 1.69 -24.03 -2.83
C GLU A 109 0.81 -23.16 -1.97
N ASP A 110 -0.21 -23.75 -1.43
CA ASP A 110 -1.16 -23.00 -0.63
C ASP A 110 -0.86 -23.02 0.83
#